data_4d734dcc1f1a7d5ce3c597c663c006fe
#
_entry.id   4d734dcc1f1a7d5ce3c597c663c006fe
#
_cell.length_a   1.000
_cell.length_b   1.000
_cell.length_c   1.000
_cell.angle_alpha   90.00
_cell.angle_beta   90.00
_cell.angle_gamma   90.00
#
_symmetry.space_group_name_H-M   'P 1'
#
loop_
_entity.id
_entity.type
_entity.pdbx_description
1 polymer ?
#
loop_
_entity_poly.entity_id
_entity_poly.type
_entity_poly.pdbx_seq_one_letter_code
_entity_poly.pdbx_strand_id
1 'polypeptide(L)'
;MSKEGNEIDMKKLINVLFVVTGTFILAISVEFFILPYHILSGGVAGVAVAFEPFFHLDETLVANTLTLALLIVGTLILGKQFGIDTILSSFCYPVFTTALSYVAPMIPIHIEPFLASLYAGLLGGVGIGLVMRAGASTGGMDVPPLIAHKLFGVKVATGVMVTDGITVLLGVLAYGIDAALIGLISVFASGIAIDKILSFGAGSNAKSVTIISEKWKEIADVIMRDMDRGVTFLAGEGGYQMDKKKVILCVVSAKQYSQLVEIINQIDDRAFTITTDASDMHGEGFTYPSATI
;
A
#
# COMPACT_ATOMS: atom_id res chain seq x y z
N MET A 1 4.00 33.79 -2.07
CA MET A 1 2.71 33.23 -2.50
C MET A 1 2.79 32.27 -3.70
N SER A 2 3.88 32.15 -4.46
CA SER A 2 3.90 31.31 -5.70
C SER A 2 4.43 29.87 -5.54
N LYS A 3 5.21 29.53 -4.54
CA LYS A 3 5.77 28.18 -4.37
C LYS A 3 4.77 27.19 -3.74
N GLU A 4 4.05 27.60 -2.72
CA GLU A 4 3.03 26.75 -2.05
C GLU A 4 1.85 26.41 -2.99
N GLY A 5 1.41 27.35 -3.82
CA GLY A 5 0.36 27.09 -4.80
C GLY A 5 0.75 26.03 -5.83
N ASN A 6 1.98 26.09 -6.34
CA ASN A 6 2.52 25.12 -7.30
C ASN A 6 2.69 23.71 -6.70
N GLU A 7 3.05 23.60 -5.42
CA GLU A 7 3.18 22.29 -4.74
C GLU A 7 1.83 21.63 -4.50
N ILE A 8 0.80 22.41 -4.15
CA ILE A 8 -0.57 21.90 -3.95
C ILE A 8 -1.17 21.41 -5.26
N ASP A 9 -0.98 22.16 -6.35
CA ASP A 9 -1.48 21.79 -7.69
C ASP A 9 -0.75 20.55 -8.22
N MET A 10 0.54 20.42 -7.97
CA MET A 10 1.33 19.24 -8.36
C MET A 10 0.89 17.97 -7.60
N LYS A 11 0.61 18.07 -6.31
CA LYS A 11 0.09 16.93 -5.52
C LYS A 11 -1.28 16.47 -6.01
N LYS A 12 -2.18 17.40 -6.32
CA LYS A 12 -3.49 17.07 -6.90
C LYS A 12 -3.36 16.37 -8.25
N LEU A 13 -2.48 16.85 -9.13
CA LEU A 13 -2.23 16.25 -10.43
C LEU A 13 -1.69 14.81 -10.28
N ILE A 14 -0.76 14.58 -9.35
CA ILE A 14 -0.21 13.26 -9.05
C ILE A 14 -1.32 12.32 -8.53
N ASN A 15 -2.20 12.79 -7.64
CA ASN A 15 -3.31 11.99 -7.14
C ASN A 15 -4.28 11.59 -8.26
N VAL A 16 -4.65 12.54 -9.13
CA VAL A 16 -5.48 12.24 -10.30
C VAL A 16 -4.82 11.22 -11.22
N LEU A 17 -3.51 11.34 -11.46
CA LEU A 17 -2.75 10.38 -12.25
C LEU A 17 -2.76 8.98 -11.61
N PHE A 18 -2.60 8.87 -10.29
CA PHE A 18 -2.69 7.60 -9.57
C PHE A 18 -4.09 6.99 -9.66
N VAL A 19 -5.15 7.79 -9.51
CA VAL A 19 -6.52 7.30 -9.66
C VAL A 19 -6.76 6.78 -11.07
N VAL A 20 -6.43 7.54 -12.11
CA VAL A 20 -6.66 7.13 -13.50
C VAL A 20 -5.82 5.91 -13.87
N THR A 21 -4.52 5.91 -13.56
CA THR A 21 -3.62 4.79 -13.87
C THR A 21 -4.00 3.54 -13.07
N GLY A 22 -4.31 3.68 -11.78
CA GLY A 22 -4.73 2.57 -10.93
C GLY A 22 -6.03 1.95 -11.42
N THR A 23 -7.01 2.78 -11.77
CA THR A 23 -8.29 2.31 -12.33
C THR A 23 -8.10 1.61 -13.68
N PHE A 24 -7.19 2.10 -14.53
CA PHE A 24 -6.85 1.45 -15.79
C PHE A 24 -6.22 0.08 -15.60
N ILE A 25 -5.25 -0.05 -14.68
CA ILE A 25 -4.62 -1.34 -14.34
C ILE A 25 -5.64 -2.31 -13.78
N LEU A 26 -6.55 -1.84 -12.92
CA LEU A 26 -7.66 -2.65 -12.42
C LEU A 26 -8.55 -3.15 -13.54
N ALA A 27 -8.90 -2.29 -14.51
CA ALA A 27 -9.71 -2.67 -15.66
C ALA A 27 -9.00 -3.74 -16.52
N ILE A 28 -7.67 -3.66 -16.70
CA ILE A 28 -6.89 -4.72 -17.35
C ILE A 28 -7.01 -6.04 -16.58
N SER A 29 -6.86 -6.01 -15.25
CA SER A 29 -7.01 -7.22 -14.43
C SER A 29 -8.39 -7.88 -14.64
N VAL A 30 -9.44 -7.08 -14.71
CA VAL A 30 -10.82 -7.57 -14.86
C VAL A 30 -11.03 -8.16 -16.25
N GLU A 31 -10.71 -7.42 -17.31
CA GLU A 31 -11.05 -7.82 -18.68
C GLU A 31 -10.16 -8.95 -19.22
N PHE A 32 -8.92 -9.06 -18.78
CA PHE A 32 -7.99 -10.07 -19.30
C PHE A 32 -7.87 -11.32 -18.42
N PHE A 33 -8.19 -11.21 -17.12
CA PHE A 33 -7.99 -12.32 -16.20
C PHE A 33 -9.25 -12.71 -15.41
N ILE A 34 -9.95 -11.76 -14.80
CA ILE A 34 -11.12 -12.08 -13.95
C ILE A 34 -12.26 -12.64 -14.78
N LEU A 35 -12.72 -11.88 -15.79
CA LEU A 35 -13.87 -12.26 -16.59
C LEU A 35 -13.64 -13.51 -17.46
N PRO A 36 -12.53 -13.63 -18.24
CA PRO A 36 -12.33 -14.78 -19.10
C PRO A 36 -12.14 -16.11 -18.35
N TYR A 37 -11.64 -16.05 -17.12
CA TYR A 37 -11.37 -17.23 -16.29
C TYR A 37 -12.41 -17.46 -15.19
N HIS A 38 -13.48 -16.65 -15.15
CA HIS A 38 -14.54 -16.71 -14.13
C HIS A 38 -14.00 -16.75 -12.70
N ILE A 39 -12.96 -15.91 -12.43
CA ILE A 39 -12.32 -15.86 -11.12
C ILE A 39 -13.27 -15.17 -10.16
N LEU A 40 -13.64 -15.86 -9.09
CA LEU A 40 -14.42 -15.30 -8.01
C LEU A 40 -13.55 -14.31 -7.24
N SER A 41 -13.58 -13.05 -7.65
CA SER A 41 -12.89 -11.97 -6.94
C SER A 41 -13.76 -11.43 -5.82
N GLY A 42 -13.15 -10.75 -4.85
CA GLY A 42 -13.89 -9.95 -3.87
C GLY A 42 -14.64 -8.78 -4.51
N GLY A 43 -15.29 -7.98 -3.69
CA GLY A 43 -15.96 -6.77 -4.14
C GLY A 43 -17.47 -6.83 -4.07
N VAL A 44 -18.10 -5.72 -4.46
CA VAL A 44 -19.56 -5.55 -4.37
C VAL A 44 -20.32 -6.54 -5.23
N ALA A 45 -19.81 -6.85 -6.42
CA ALA A 45 -20.41 -7.84 -7.30
C ALA A 45 -20.43 -9.24 -6.68
N GLY A 46 -19.31 -9.64 -6.04
CA GLY A 46 -19.25 -10.93 -5.32
C GLY A 46 -20.25 -11.01 -4.17
N VAL A 47 -20.43 -9.90 -3.44
CA VAL A 47 -21.49 -9.83 -2.39
C VAL A 47 -22.87 -9.95 -3.01
N ALA A 48 -23.15 -9.23 -4.09
CA ALA A 48 -24.46 -9.28 -4.76
C ALA A 48 -24.82 -10.71 -5.20
N VAL A 49 -23.88 -11.39 -5.85
CA VAL A 49 -24.06 -12.79 -6.28
C VAL A 49 -24.20 -13.74 -5.09
N ALA A 50 -23.42 -13.55 -4.00
CA ALA A 50 -23.55 -14.37 -2.81
C ALA A 50 -24.91 -14.22 -2.11
N PHE A 51 -25.59 -13.09 -2.25
CA PHE A 51 -26.90 -12.80 -1.68
C PHE A 51 -28.07 -13.29 -2.56
N GLU A 52 -27.87 -13.41 -3.89
CA GLU A 52 -28.93 -13.81 -4.82
C GLU A 52 -29.66 -15.11 -4.40
N PRO A 53 -28.96 -16.22 -4.08
CA PRO A 53 -29.63 -17.48 -3.72
C PRO A 53 -30.52 -17.40 -2.47
N PHE A 54 -30.27 -16.42 -1.60
CA PHE A 54 -31.02 -16.28 -0.33
C PHE A 54 -32.18 -15.31 -0.43
N PHE A 55 -32.06 -14.26 -1.22
CA PHE A 55 -33.01 -13.16 -1.25
C PHE A 55 -33.72 -13.01 -2.59
N HIS A 56 -33.28 -13.73 -3.64
CA HIS A 56 -33.79 -13.63 -5.01
C HIS A 56 -33.90 -12.19 -5.52
N LEU A 57 -32.93 -11.35 -5.12
CA LEU A 57 -32.84 -9.96 -5.56
C LEU A 57 -31.97 -9.88 -6.82
N ASP A 58 -32.28 -8.92 -7.68
CA ASP A 58 -31.46 -8.63 -8.84
C ASP A 58 -30.03 -8.22 -8.42
N GLU A 59 -29.02 -8.96 -8.90
CA GLU A 59 -27.61 -8.74 -8.55
C GLU A 59 -27.17 -7.32 -8.86
N THR A 60 -27.62 -6.76 -9.99
CA THR A 60 -27.27 -5.40 -10.41
C THR A 60 -27.86 -4.36 -9.45
N LEU A 61 -29.10 -4.58 -9.00
CA LEU A 61 -29.76 -3.71 -8.04
C LEU A 61 -29.02 -3.72 -6.69
N VAL A 62 -28.68 -4.92 -6.21
CA VAL A 62 -27.93 -5.08 -4.94
C VAL A 62 -26.56 -4.43 -5.04
N ALA A 63 -25.81 -4.71 -6.12
CA ALA A 63 -24.47 -4.14 -6.34
C ALA A 63 -24.50 -2.61 -6.41
N ASN A 64 -25.42 -2.03 -7.18
CA ASN A 64 -25.54 -0.58 -7.31
C ASN A 64 -25.96 0.09 -6.00
N THR A 65 -26.91 -0.50 -5.28
CA THR A 65 -27.37 0.03 -3.98
C THR A 65 -26.24 -0.01 -2.95
N LEU A 66 -25.51 -1.11 -2.88
CA LEU A 66 -24.38 -1.27 -1.96
C LEU A 66 -23.24 -0.31 -2.30
N THR A 67 -22.89 -0.17 -3.59
CA THR A 67 -21.86 0.79 -4.06
C THR A 67 -22.24 2.22 -3.67
N LEU A 68 -23.49 2.63 -3.92
CA LEU A 68 -23.95 3.97 -3.56
C LEU A 68 -23.95 4.18 -2.03
N ALA A 69 -24.41 3.21 -1.28
CA ALA A 69 -24.40 3.27 0.18
C ALA A 69 -22.96 3.38 0.72
N LEU A 70 -22.04 2.57 0.21
CA LEU A 70 -20.62 2.61 0.59
C LEU A 70 -19.95 3.94 0.23
N LEU A 71 -20.25 4.50 -0.94
CA LEU A 71 -19.76 5.82 -1.37
C LEU A 71 -20.24 6.92 -0.41
N ILE A 72 -21.53 6.90 -0.03
CA ILE A 72 -22.10 7.88 0.91
C ILE A 72 -21.44 7.75 2.28
N VAL A 73 -21.42 6.54 2.85
CA VAL A 73 -20.83 6.26 4.16
C VAL A 73 -19.33 6.58 4.16
N GLY A 74 -18.61 6.18 3.12
CA GLY A 74 -17.20 6.49 2.94
C GLY A 74 -16.96 8.00 2.90
N THR A 75 -17.75 8.76 2.14
CA THR A 75 -17.64 10.21 2.05
C THR A 75 -17.91 10.90 3.40
N LEU A 76 -18.90 10.43 4.15
CA LEU A 76 -19.22 10.98 5.47
C LEU A 76 -18.11 10.74 6.49
N ILE A 77 -17.50 9.55 6.47
CA ILE A 77 -16.48 9.16 7.46
C ILE A 77 -15.08 9.60 7.02
N LEU A 78 -14.70 9.38 5.76
CA LEU A 78 -13.35 9.65 5.26
C LEU A 78 -13.17 11.09 4.79
N GLY A 79 -14.25 11.79 4.45
CA GLY A 79 -14.26 13.20 4.11
C GLY A 79 -14.61 13.50 2.64
N LYS A 80 -14.87 14.78 2.36
CA LYS A 80 -15.34 15.24 1.03
C LYS A 80 -14.32 14.97 -0.10
N GLN A 81 -13.03 15.10 0.18
CA GLN A 81 -11.99 14.86 -0.82
C GLN A 81 -12.00 13.40 -1.28
N PHE A 82 -12.12 12.46 -0.32
CA PHE A 82 -12.31 11.03 -0.62
C PHE A 82 -13.48 10.79 -1.57
N GLY A 83 -14.63 11.43 -1.31
CA GLY A 83 -15.81 11.31 -2.18
C GLY A 83 -15.55 11.78 -3.60
N ILE A 84 -14.90 12.94 -3.77
CA ILE A 84 -14.57 13.50 -5.09
C ILE A 84 -13.62 12.59 -5.87
N ASP A 85 -12.56 12.12 -5.24
CA ASP A 85 -11.55 11.28 -5.88
C ASP A 85 -12.12 9.88 -6.20
N THR A 86 -13.04 9.38 -5.37
CA THR A 86 -13.77 8.11 -5.59
C THR A 86 -14.76 8.23 -6.76
N ILE A 87 -15.45 9.35 -6.92
CA ILE A 87 -16.31 9.60 -8.10
C ILE A 87 -15.49 9.53 -9.38
N LEU A 88 -14.29 10.11 -9.40
CA LEU A 88 -13.40 10.04 -10.56
C LEU A 88 -13.06 8.58 -10.94
N SER A 89 -12.66 7.77 -9.99
CA SER A 89 -12.38 6.34 -10.21
C SER A 89 -13.62 5.61 -10.71
N SER A 90 -14.78 5.84 -10.07
CA SER A 90 -16.06 5.21 -10.42
C SER A 90 -16.54 5.58 -11.83
N PHE A 91 -16.13 6.75 -12.35
CA PHE A 91 -16.42 7.13 -13.73
C PHE A 91 -15.40 6.51 -14.71
N CYS A 92 -14.12 6.53 -14.39
CA CYS A 92 -13.07 5.99 -15.24
C CYS A 92 -13.17 4.47 -15.42
N TYR A 93 -13.58 3.74 -14.37
CA TYR A 93 -13.63 2.28 -14.40
C TYR A 93 -14.54 1.71 -15.51
N PRO A 94 -15.83 2.10 -15.63
CA PRO A 94 -16.69 1.62 -16.72
C PRO A 94 -16.19 2.02 -18.11
N VAL A 95 -15.57 3.20 -18.25
CA VAL A 95 -14.99 3.64 -19.51
C VAL A 95 -13.84 2.73 -19.93
N PHE A 96 -12.93 2.42 -19.00
CA PHE A 96 -11.78 1.56 -19.30
C PHE A 96 -12.18 0.11 -19.54
N THR A 97 -13.07 -0.46 -18.71
CA THR A 97 -13.57 -1.82 -18.93
C THR A 97 -14.29 -1.94 -20.26
N THR A 98 -15.17 -1.01 -20.60
CA THR A 98 -15.83 -1.00 -21.91
C THR A 98 -14.83 -0.90 -23.07
N ALA A 99 -13.82 -0.03 -22.97
CA ALA A 99 -12.80 0.08 -24.03
C ALA A 99 -11.97 -1.23 -24.15
N LEU A 100 -11.58 -1.82 -23.02
CA LEU A 100 -10.77 -3.04 -22.98
C LEU A 100 -11.58 -4.29 -23.38
N SER A 101 -12.89 -4.34 -23.16
CA SER A 101 -13.73 -5.45 -23.60
C SER A 101 -13.73 -5.67 -25.11
N TYR A 102 -13.47 -4.62 -25.92
CA TYR A 102 -13.26 -4.75 -27.37
C TYR A 102 -11.85 -5.23 -27.72
N VAL A 103 -10.86 -4.96 -26.87
CA VAL A 103 -9.43 -5.29 -27.11
C VAL A 103 -9.09 -6.69 -26.60
N ALA A 104 -9.62 -7.09 -25.47
CA ALA A 104 -9.30 -8.37 -24.81
C ALA A 104 -9.51 -9.60 -25.73
N PRO A 105 -10.60 -9.69 -26.53
CA PRO A 105 -10.77 -10.82 -27.44
C PRO A 105 -9.74 -10.87 -28.59
N MET A 106 -9.07 -9.73 -28.88
CA MET A 106 -8.03 -9.67 -29.93
C MET A 106 -6.67 -10.20 -29.42
N ILE A 107 -6.50 -10.30 -28.10
CA ILE A 107 -5.27 -10.76 -27.45
C ILE A 107 -5.62 -11.98 -26.58
N PRO A 108 -5.85 -13.16 -27.18
CA PRO A 108 -6.24 -14.33 -26.41
C PRO A 108 -5.09 -14.77 -25.51
N ILE A 109 -5.31 -14.75 -24.21
CA ILE A 109 -4.39 -15.24 -23.19
C ILE A 109 -4.86 -16.66 -22.82
N HIS A 110 -4.00 -17.66 -23.02
CA HIS A 110 -4.29 -19.04 -22.65
C HIS A 110 -3.33 -19.49 -21.56
N ILE A 111 -3.75 -19.42 -20.32
CA ILE A 111 -2.98 -19.83 -19.13
C ILE A 111 -3.87 -20.64 -18.19
N GLU A 112 -3.24 -21.36 -17.28
CA GLU A 112 -3.94 -22.12 -16.26
C GLU A 112 -4.72 -21.18 -15.31
N PRO A 113 -5.91 -21.59 -14.82
CA PRO A 113 -6.75 -20.78 -13.91
C PRO A 113 -6.01 -20.31 -12.67
N PHE A 114 -5.10 -21.11 -12.13
CA PHE A 114 -4.24 -20.74 -11.00
C PHE A 114 -3.38 -19.50 -11.34
N LEU A 115 -2.71 -19.54 -12.50
CA LEU A 115 -1.86 -18.45 -12.95
C LEU A 115 -2.67 -17.20 -13.31
N ALA A 116 -3.84 -17.38 -13.92
CA ALA A 116 -4.79 -16.30 -14.19
C ALA A 116 -5.21 -15.61 -12.90
N SER A 117 -5.53 -16.38 -11.87
CA SER A 117 -5.92 -15.86 -10.54
C SER A 117 -4.79 -15.07 -9.88
N LEU A 118 -3.55 -15.54 -9.99
CA LEU A 118 -2.40 -14.83 -9.47
C LEU A 118 -2.19 -13.47 -10.15
N TYR A 119 -2.26 -13.43 -11.49
CA TYR A 119 -2.15 -12.17 -12.24
C TYR A 119 -3.35 -11.25 -12.00
N ALA A 120 -4.56 -11.80 -11.91
CA ALA A 120 -5.75 -11.04 -11.54
C ALA A 120 -5.56 -10.34 -10.20
N GLY A 121 -5.11 -11.07 -9.18
CA GLY A 121 -4.85 -10.50 -7.86
C GLY A 121 -3.73 -9.46 -7.87
N LEU A 122 -2.59 -9.76 -8.49
CA LEU A 122 -1.45 -8.84 -8.53
C LEU A 122 -1.79 -7.53 -9.25
N LEU A 123 -2.36 -7.60 -10.46
CA LEU A 123 -2.72 -6.40 -11.22
C LEU A 123 -3.87 -5.66 -10.56
N GLY A 124 -4.90 -6.37 -10.13
CA GLY A 124 -6.02 -5.78 -9.39
C GLY A 124 -5.55 -5.07 -8.13
N GLY A 125 -4.69 -5.73 -7.34
CA GLY A 125 -4.12 -5.16 -6.12
C GLY A 125 -3.22 -3.95 -6.37
N VAL A 126 -2.41 -3.94 -7.44
CA VAL A 126 -1.66 -2.75 -7.86
C VAL A 126 -2.61 -1.63 -8.23
N GLY A 127 -3.63 -1.90 -9.02
CA GLY A 127 -4.64 -0.92 -9.42
C GLY A 127 -5.35 -0.30 -8.23
N ILE A 128 -5.91 -1.13 -7.35
CA ILE A 128 -6.59 -0.70 -6.11
C ILE A 128 -5.63 0.05 -5.20
N GLY A 129 -4.41 -0.45 -5.00
CA GLY A 129 -3.39 0.18 -4.16
C GLY A 129 -3.01 1.58 -4.62
N LEU A 130 -2.91 1.82 -5.95
CA LEU A 130 -2.64 3.15 -6.51
C LEU A 130 -3.80 4.12 -6.26
N VAL A 131 -5.05 3.66 -6.45
CA VAL A 131 -6.25 4.46 -6.16
C VAL A 131 -6.31 4.82 -4.67
N MET A 132 -6.11 3.84 -3.79
CA MET A 132 -6.10 4.06 -2.35
C MET A 132 -4.97 4.99 -1.89
N ARG A 133 -3.81 4.92 -2.52
CA ARG A 133 -2.68 5.80 -2.25
C ARG A 133 -2.97 7.26 -2.58
N ALA A 134 -3.82 7.52 -3.56
CA ALA A 134 -4.33 8.86 -3.87
C ALA A 134 -5.38 9.35 -2.86
N GLY A 135 -5.77 8.53 -1.90
CA GLY A 135 -6.82 8.84 -0.93
C GLY A 135 -8.24 8.56 -1.42
N ALA A 136 -8.37 7.81 -2.53
CA ALA A 136 -9.64 7.44 -3.14
C ALA A 136 -9.93 5.94 -2.94
N SER A 137 -11.09 5.51 -3.41
CA SER A 137 -11.54 4.11 -3.51
C SER A 137 -12.01 3.84 -4.94
N THR A 138 -12.14 2.58 -5.28
CA THR A 138 -12.84 2.20 -6.54
C THR A 138 -14.36 2.32 -6.42
N GLY A 139 -14.86 2.69 -5.22
CA GLY A 139 -16.30 2.82 -4.93
C GLY A 139 -16.95 1.53 -4.48
N GLY A 140 -16.17 0.47 -4.22
CA GLY A 140 -16.64 -0.86 -3.89
C GLY A 140 -16.37 -1.31 -2.45
N MET A 141 -16.18 -2.62 -2.27
CA MET A 141 -15.89 -3.26 -0.97
C MET A 141 -14.52 -2.90 -0.39
N ASP A 142 -13.75 -2.07 -1.04
CA ASP A 142 -12.53 -1.44 -0.55
C ASP A 142 -12.79 -0.25 0.40
N VAL A 143 -14.03 0.27 0.46
CA VAL A 143 -14.42 1.34 1.39
C VAL A 143 -14.42 0.90 2.86
N PRO A 144 -15.00 -0.25 3.27
CA PRO A 144 -14.97 -0.72 4.65
C PRO A 144 -13.55 -0.88 5.22
N PRO A 145 -12.56 -1.45 4.51
CA PRO A 145 -11.16 -1.47 4.94
C PRO A 145 -10.56 -0.09 5.20
N LEU A 146 -10.86 0.90 4.37
CA LEU A 146 -10.38 2.28 4.56
C LEU A 146 -11.00 2.91 5.81
N ILE A 147 -12.28 2.66 6.07
CA ILE A 147 -12.95 3.09 7.30
C ILE A 147 -12.32 2.41 8.52
N ALA A 148 -12.10 1.09 8.46
CA ALA A 148 -11.47 0.33 9.54
C ALA A 148 -10.03 0.83 9.82
N HIS A 149 -9.29 1.17 8.78
CA HIS A 149 -7.97 1.79 8.91
C HIS A 149 -8.05 3.13 9.68
N LYS A 150 -8.97 4.00 9.28
CA LYS A 150 -9.14 5.32 9.91
C LYS A 150 -9.56 5.23 11.37
N LEU A 151 -10.48 4.32 11.70
CA LEU A 151 -11.07 4.23 13.05
C LEU A 151 -10.26 3.36 14.02
N PHE A 152 -9.64 2.30 13.52
CA PHE A 152 -9.01 1.26 14.35
C PHE A 152 -7.53 1.05 14.05
N GLY A 153 -6.95 1.74 13.05
CA GLY A 153 -5.54 1.57 12.66
C GLY A 153 -5.21 0.23 11.99
N VAL A 154 -6.21 -0.55 11.57
CA VAL A 154 -6.00 -1.82 10.87
C VAL A 154 -5.30 -1.54 9.53
N LYS A 155 -4.31 -2.38 9.16
CA LYS A 155 -3.66 -2.25 7.85
C LYS A 155 -4.69 -2.41 6.73
N VAL A 156 -4.72 -1.45 5.79
CA VAL A 156 -5.70 -1.43 4.69
C VAL A 156 -5.66 -2.73 3.88
N ALA A 157 -4.46 -3.19 3.50
CA ALA A 157 -4.30 -4.44 2.77
C ALA A 157 -4.90 -5.65 3.50
N THR A 158 -4.69 -5.75 4.82
CA THR A 158 -5.29 -6.81 5.65
C THR A 158 -6.82 -6.69 5.66
N GLY A 159 -7.34 -5.47 5.78
CA GLY A 159 -8.77 -5.22 5.72
C GLY A 159 -9.39 -5.67 4.40
N VAL A 160 -8.75 -5.34 3.26
CA VAL A 160 -9.19 -5.79 1.92
C VAL A 160 -9.16 -7.31 1.81
N MET A 161 -8.07 -7.95 2.23
CA MET A 161 -7.98 -9.41 2.22
C MET A 161 -9.09 -10.09 3.04
N VAL A 162 -9.46 -9.51 4.18
CA VAL A 162 -10.55 -10.05 5.02
C VAL A 162 -11.90 -9.85 4.36
N THR A 163 -12.21 -8.67 3.87
CA THR A 163 -13.51 -8.40 3.21
C THR A 163 -13.69 -9.21 1.94
N ASP A 164 -12.66 -9.27 1.10
CA ASP A 164 -12.70 -10.05 -0.14
C ASP A 164 -12.69 -11.54 0.14
N GLY A 165 -11.92 -12.00 1.13
CA GLY A 165 -11.92 -13.39 1.56
C GLY A 165 -13.29 -13.86 2.06
N ILE A 166 -13.99 -13.04 2.86
CA ILE A 166 -15.37 -13.34 3.29
C ILE A 166 -16.29 -13.41 2.08
N THR A 167 -16.19 -12.46 1.14
CA THR A 167 -17.00 -12.44 -0.08
C THR A 167 -16.79 -13.70 -0.92
N VAL A 168 -15.53 -14.12 -1.11
CA VAL A 168 -15.19 -15.35 -1.85
C VAL A 168 -15.72 -16.58 -1.14
N LEU A 169 -15.61 -16.67 0.19
CA LEU A 169 -16.14 -17.78 0.97
C LEU A 169 -17.68 -17.87 0.90
N LEU A 170 -18.37 -16.73 0.92
CA LEU A 170 -19.82 -16.70 0.69
C LEU A 170 -20.17 -17.18 -0.73
N GLY A 171 -19.31 -16.86 -1.72
CA GLY A 171 -19.47 -17.32 -3.09
C GLY A 171 -19.32 -18.84 -3.30
N VAL A 172 -18.81 -19.61 -2.31
CA VAL A 172 -18.79 -21.08 -2.35
C VAL A 172 -20.19 -21.64 -2.59
N LEU A 173 -21.20 -21.02 -2.02
CA LEU A 173 -22.58 -21.45 -2.12
C LEU A 173 -23.16 -21.30 -3.55
N ALA A 174 -22.66 -20.31 -4.30
CA ALA A 174 -23.10 -20.03 -5.66
C ALA A 174 -22.24 -20.73 -6.73
N TYR A 175 -20.92 -20.79 -6.53
CA TYR A 175 -19.96 -21.19 -7.55
C TYR A 175 -19.17 -22.47 -7.23
N GLY A 176 -19.36 -23.02 -6.04
CA GLY A 176 -18.64 -24.20 -5.58
C GLY A 176 -17.24 -23.92 -5.02
N ILE A 177 -16.64 -24.97 -4.47
CA ILE A 177 -15.38 -24.86 -3.70
C ILE A 177 -14.17 -24.57 -4.60
N ASP A 178 -14.14 -25.11 -5.81
CA ASP A 178 -12.99 -24.93 -6.73
C ASP A 178 -12.85 -23.46 -7.15
N ALA A 179 -13.95 -22.80 -7.49
CA ALA A 179 -13.96 -21.39 -7.84
C ALA A 179 -13.56 -20.51 -6.65
N ALA A 180 -13.99 -20.87 -5.45
CA ALA A 180 -13.60 -20.14 -4.23
C ALA A 180 -12.11 -20.32 -3.91
N LEU A 181 -11.54 -21.51 -4.04
CA LEU A 181 -10.10 -21.74 -3.84
C LEU A 181 -9.25 -20.93 -4.82
N ILE A 182 -9.64 -20.88 -6.09
CA ILE A 182 -9.01 -20.04 -7.11
C ILE A 182 -9.17 -18.57 -6.74
N GLY A 183 -10.35 -18.13 -6.31
CA GLY A 183 -10.60 -16.76 -5.87
C GLY A 183 -9.76 -16.34 -4.67
N LEU A 184 -9.55 -17.20 -3.69
CA LEU A 184 -8.70 -16.94 -2.52
C LEU A 184 -7.24 -16.65 -2.91
N ILE A 185 -6.73 -17.28 -3.98
CA ILE A 185 -5.38 -16.97 -4.49
C ILE A 185 -5.33 -15.52 -4.99
N SER A 186 -6.33 -15.09 -5.74
CA SER A 186 -6.44 -13.70 -6.21
C SER A 186 -6.52 -12.71 -5.03
N VAL A 187 -7.32 -13.02 -4.02
CA VAL A 187 -7.45 -12.20 -2.81
C VAL A 187 -6.11 -12.05 -2.08
N PHE A 188 -5.38 -13.17 -1.91
CA PHE A 188 -4.07 -13.14 -1.25
C PHE A 188 -3.04 -12.34 -2.06
N ALA A 189 -2.98 -12.56 -3.37
CA ALA A 189 -2.08 -11.83 -4.27
C ALA A 189 -2.39 -10.33 -4.30
N SER A 190 -3.68 -9.97 -4.33
CA SER A 190 -4.16 -8.59 -4.25
C SER A 190 -3.74 -7.91 -2.94
N GLY A 191 -3.93 -8.58 -1.81
CA GLY A 191 -3.52 -8.04 -0.51
C GLY A 191 -2.02 -7.74 -0.42
N ILE A 192 -1.18 -8.64 -0.93
CA ILE A 192 0.28 -8.41 -1.01
C ILE A 192 0.60 -7.20 -1.90
N ALA A 193 -0.04 -7.11 -3.06
CA ALA A 193 0.19 -6.00 -3.99
C ALA A 193 -0.25 -4.66 -3.39
N ILE A 194 -1.41 -4.60 -2.75
CA ILE A 194 -1.92 -3.41 -2.05
C ILE A 194 -0.94 -2.98 -0.95
N ASP A 195 -0.50 -3.92 -0.09
CA ASP A 195 0.44 -3.61 0.99
C ASP A 195 1.75 -3.01 0.44
N LYS A 196 2.29 -3.59 -0.62
CA LYS A 196 3.50 -3.08 -1.28
C LYS A 196 3.31 -1.69 -1.87
N ILE A 197 2.20 -1.44 -2.57
CA ILE A 197 1.92 -0.13 -3.18
C ILE A 197 1.68 0.95 -2.12
N LEU A 198 0.95 0.64 -1.06
CA LEU A 198 0.70 1.59 0.04
C LEU A 198 1.97 1.88 0.84
N SER A 199 2.80 0.87 1.07
CA SER A 199 4.09 1.02 1.75
C SER A 199 5.17 1.68 0.88
N PHE A 200 5.03 1.65 -0.45
CA PHE A 200 6.00 2.22 -1.36
C PHE A 200 6.03 3.74 -1.28
N GLY A 201 7.13 4.31 -0.77
CA GLY A 201 7.30 5.77 -0.62
C GLY A 201 6.46 6.41 0.49
N ALA A 202 5.75 5.64 1.31
CA ALA A 202 5.28 6.09 2.62
C ALA A 202 6.53 6.24 3.50
N GLY A 203 7.10 7.40 3.43
CA GLY A 203 8.14 8.07 4.20
C GLY A 203 9.05 7.32 5.18
N SER A 204 9.37 6.05 4.98
CA SER A 204 10.28 5.40 5.90
C SER A 204 11.11 4.27 5.29
N ASN A 205 11.81 4.57 4.23
CA ASN A 205 13.03 3.84 3.94
C ASN A 205 14.16 4.44 4.79
N ALA A 206 13.96 4.49 6.10
CA ALA A 206 15.02 4.85 7.01
C ALA A 206 15.48 3.63 7.80
N LYS A 207 16.71 3.73 8.21
CA LYS A 207 17.38 2.72 9.02
C LYS A 207 17.75 3.37 10.36
N SER A 208 17.33 2.75 11.44
CA SER A 208 17.86 3.03 12.76
C SER A 208 19.11 2.19 12.94
N VAL A 209 20.24 2.85 13.14
CA VAL A 209 21.56 2.20 13.23
C VAL A 209 22.14 2.46 14.61
N THR A 210 22.43 1.38 15.31
CA THR A 210 23.15 1.38 16.59
C THR A 210 24.59 0.97 16.30
N ILE A 211 25.57 1.81 16.71
CA ILE A 211 26.98 1.60 16.42
C ILE A 211 27.75 1.52 17.74
N ILE A 212 28.53 0.47 17.90
CA ILE A 212 29.42 0.24 19.04
C ILE A 212 30.84 0.19 18.50
N SER A 213 31.66 1.17 18.88
CA SER A 213 33.05 1.31 18.43
C SER A 213 33.88 2.04 19.49
N GLU A 214 35.14 1.71 19.56
CA GLU A 214 36.12 2.51 20.37
C GLU A 214 36.34 3.88 19.77
N LYS A 215 36.19 4.03 18.43
CA LYS A 215 36.30 5.30 17.69
C LYS A 215 34.95 6.03 17.57
N TRP A 216 34.07 5.83 18.55
CA TRP A 216 32.70 6.38 18.53
C TRP A 216 32.64 7.89 18.27
N LYS A 217 33.62 8.64 18.80
CA LYS A 217 33.65 10.10 18.67
C LYS A 217 33.93 10.53 17.22
N GLU A 218 34.91 9.90 16.58
CA GLU A 218 35.28 10.17 15.19
C GLU A 218 34.14 9.82 14.23
N ILE A 219 33.53 8.66 14.45
CA ILE A 219 32.34 8.23 13.66
C ILE A 219 31.21 9.24 13.82
N ALA A 220 30.89 9.65 15.04
CA ALA A 220 29.82 10.61 15.30
C ALA A 220 30.08 11.97 14.66
N ASP A 221 31.34 12.49 14.75
CA ASP A 221 31.71 13.77 14.15
C ASP A 221 31.54 13.74 12.62
N VAL A 222 31.90 12.64 11.95
CA VAL A 222 31.73 12.48 10.50
C VAL A 222 30.27 12.37 10.13
N ILE A 223 29.45 11.61 10.88
CA ILE A 223 28.01 11.50 10.63
C ILE A 223 27.34 12.87 10.71
N MET A 224 27.63 13.65 11.74
CA MET A 224 27.04 14.98 11.91
C MET A 224 27.48 15.97 10.85
N ARG A 225 28.78 15.97 10.49
CA ARG A 225 29.35 16.94 9.57
C ARG A 225 29.06 16.61 8.10
N ASP A 226 29.24 15.34 7.69
CA ASP A 226 29.30 14.97 6.27
C ASP A 226 27.95 14.38 5.79
N MET A 227 27.12 13.93 6.72
CA MET A 227 25.79 13.38 6.38
C MET A 227 24.61 14.26 6.83
N ASP A 228 24.91 15.32 7.60
CA ASP A 228 23.89 16.21 8.19
C ASP A 228 22.81 15.40 8.95
N ARG A 229 23.27 14.50 9.83
CA ARG A 229 22.40 13.64 10.64
C ARG A 229 22.74 13.73 12.11
N GLY A 230 21.69 13.89 12.92
CA GLY A 230 21.80 13.87 14.38
C GLY A 230 22.20 12.50 14.90
N VAL A 231 23.00 12.50 15.95
CA VAL A 231 23.37 11.27 16.69
C VAL A 231 22.95 11.41 18.15
N THR A 232 22.59 10.28 18.76
CA THR A 232 22.33 10.20 20.19
C THR A 232 23.33 9.24 20.82
N PHE A 233 23.96 9.65 21.92
CA PHE A 233 24.87 8.78 22.67
C PHE A 233 24.11 8.07 23.79
N LEU A 234 24.20 6.74 23.80
CA LEU A 234 23.71 5.92 24.88
C LEU A 234 24.93 5.45 25.71
N ALA A 235 24.80 5.53 27.02
CA ALA A 235 25.80 4.96 27.93
C ALA A 235 25.56 3.46 28.05
N GLY A 236 26.55 2.64 27.74
CA GLY A 236 26.53 1.19 27.87
C GLY A 236 27.71 0.67 28.67
N GLU A 237 27.67 -0.59 29.04
CA GLU A 237 28.75 -1.30 29.70
C GLU A 237 28.97 -2.65 29.00
N GLY A 238 30.22 -2.96 28.66
CA GLY A 238 30.58 -4.22 28.00
C GLY A 238 30.42 -5.42 28.94
N GLY A 239 29.63 -6.42 28.54
CA GLY A 239 29.32 -7.58 29.40
C GLY A 239 30.54 -8.46 29.72
N TYR A 240 31.61 -8.44 28.93
CA TYR A 240 32.80 -9.26 29.18
C TYR A 240 33.85 -8.55 30.04
N GLN A 241 34.09 -7.26 29.79
CA GLN A 241 35.18 -6.50 30.42
C GLN A 241 34.68 -5.46 31.41
N MET A 242 33.35 -5.31 31.55
CA MET A 242 32.70 -4.31 32.41
C MET A 242 33.21 -2.88 32.14
N ASP A 243 33.64 -2.62 30.87
CA ASP A 243 34.14 -1.35 30.40
C ASP A 243 32.99 -0.43 29.97
N LYS A 244 33.12 0.85 30.31
CA LYS A 244 32.10 1.85 29.91
C LYS A 244 32.24 2.17 28.43
N LYS A 245 31.15 2.01 27.67
CA LYS A 245 31.09 2.28 26.23
C LYS A 245 30.09 3.38 25.91
N LYS A 246 30.39 4.15 24.86
CA LYS A 246 29.42 5.05 24.23
C LYS A 246 28.91 4.37 22.98
N VAL A 247 27.58 4.19 22.94
CA VAL A 247 26.88 3.63 21.79
C VAL A 247 26.26 4.78 21.01
N ILE A 248 26.48 4.82 19.71
CA ILE A 248 25.85 5.80 18.83
C ILE A 248 24.54 5.23 18.33
N LEU A 249 23.46 5.96 18.50
CA LEU A 249 22.19 5.72 17.85
C LEU A 249 21.98 6.84 16.82
N CYS A 250 21.82 6.48 15.56
CA CYS A 250 21.48 7.41 14.50
C CYS A 250 20.39 6.82 13.58
N VAL A 251 19.63 7.71 12.96
CA VAL A 251 18.63 7.34 11.97
C VAL A 251 18.97 8.01 10.65
N VAL A 252 19.09 7.21 9.60
CA VAL A 252 19.46 7.67 8.26
C VAL A 252 18.43 7.18 7.23
N SER A 253 18.28 7.90 6.12
CA SER A 253 17.49 7.40 5.00
C SER A 253 18.16 6.16 4.39
N ALA A 254 17.38 5.28 3.75
CA ALA A 254 17.93 4.10 3.05
C ALA A 254 18.97 4.48 1.99
N LYS A 255 18.84 5.66 1.38
CA LYS A 255 19.81 6.18 0.41
C LYS A 255 21.16 6.53 1.07
N GLN A 256 21.12 7.01 2.30
CA GLN A 256 22.33 7.38 3.07
C GLN A 256 22.95 6.18 3.79
N TYR A 257 22.20 5.08 3.94
CA TYR A 257 22.68 3.92 4.70
C TYR A 257 23.98 3.31 4.14
N SER A 258 24.08 3.16 2.82
CA SER A 258 25.29 2.63 2.20
C SER A 258 26.51 3.52 2.47
N GLN A 259 26.33 4.83 2.39
CA GLN A 259 27.37 5.81 2.74
C GLN A 259 27.76 5.72 4.23
N LEU A 260 26.78 5.57 5.12
CA LEU A 260 27.04 5.39 6.55
C LEU A 260 27.89 4.17 6.84
N VAL A 261 27.56 3.03 6.23
CA VAL A 261 28.32 1.77 6.40
C VAL A 261 29.75 1.94 5.88
N GLU A 262 29.93 2.62 4.77
CA GLU A 262 31.25 2.90 4.20
C GLU A 262 32.09 3.78 5.15
N ILE A 263 31.52 4.86 5.68
CA ILE A 263 32.18 5.74 6.66
C ILE A 263 32.61 4.96 7.91
N ILE A 264 31.70 4.14 8.46
CA ILE A 264 32.02 3.34 9.64
C ILE A 264 33.19 2.41 9.36
N ASN A 265 33.16 1.66 8.26
CA ASN A 265 34.22 0.72 7.90
C ASN A 265 35.56 1.39 7.63
N GLN A 266 35.58 2.62 7.08
CA GLN A 266 36.81 3.40 6.85
C GLN A 266 37.44 3.85 8.16
N ILE A 267 36.62 4.21 9.17
CA ILE A 267 37.12 4.71 10.46
C ILE A 267 37.48 3.54 11.38
N ASP A 268 36.61 2.53 11.46
CA ASP A 268 36.79 1.38 12.34
C ASP A 268 36.15 0.11 11.68
N ASP A 269 37.02 -0.71 11.09
CA ASP A 269 36.64 -1.99 10.46
C ASP A 269 36.13 -3.06 11.45
N ARG A 270 36.30 -2.82 12.76
CA ARG A 270 35.81 -3.67 13.84
C ARG A 270 34.58 -3.13 14.55
N ALA A 271 34.02 -2.03 14.07
CA ALA A 271 32.80 -1.48 14.63
C ALA A 271 31.66 -2.50 14.54
N PHE A 272 30.93 -2.69 15.64
CA PHE A 272 29.74 -3.53 15.64
C PHE A 272 28.49 -2.66 15.36
N THR A 273 27.76 -3.00 14.31
CA THR A 273 26.57 -2.26 13.90
C THR A 273 25.34 -3.13 13.92
N ILE A 274 24.25 -2.62 14.52
CA ILE A 274 22.92 -3.23 14.48
C ILE A 274 22.03 -2.30 13.69
N THR A 275 21.39 -2.82 12.65
CA THR A 275 20.49 -2.04 11.79
C THR A 275 19.10 -2.62 11.83
N THR A 276 18.11 -1.75 12.08
CA THR A 276 16.68 -2.09 12.04
C THR A 276 15.95 -1.15 11.10
N ASP A 277 14.90 -1.65 10.45
CA ASP A 277 14.02 -0.79 9.66
C ASP A 277 13.22 0.13 10.59
N ALA A 278 13.22 1.43 10.29
CA ALA A 278 12.44 2.42 11.00
C ALA A 278 11.26 2.85 10.12
N SER A 279 10.03 2.52 10.55
CA SER A 279 8.82 2.67 9.74
C SER A 279 8.07 3.98 10.01
N ASP A 280 8.02 4.42 11.28
CA ASP A 280 7.30 5.62 11.68
C ASP A 280 8.23 6.57 12.43
N MET A 281 8.63 7.63 11.76
CA MET A 281 9.51 8.64 12.33
C MET A 281 8.88 10.00 12.19
N HIS A 282 8.77 10.68 13.31
CA HIS A 282 8.33 12.06 13.36
C HIS A 282 9.42 12.89 14.03
N GLY A 283 9.78 13.99 13.41
CA GLY A 283 10.75 14.91 13.98
C GLY A 283 11.58 15.65 12.95
N GLU A 284 12.56 16.40 13.47
CA GLU A 284 13.47 17.21 12.69
C GLU A 284 14.35 16.35 11.77
N GLY A 285 14.52 16.79 10.53
CA GLY A 285 15.25 16.06 9.50
C GLY A 285 14.49 14.94 8.80
N PHE A 286 13.23 14.62 9.25
CA PHE A 286 12.33 13.64 8.61
C PHE A 286 10.95 14.22 8.30
N THR A 287 10.22 14.72 9.31
CA THR A 287 8.90 15.35 9.12
C THR A 287 9.02 16.87 8.98
N TYR A 288 10.00 17.45 9.64
CA TYR A 288 10.29 18.89 9.61
C TYR A 288 11.66 19.13 8.97
N PRO A 289 11.85 20.25 8.24
CA PRO A 289 13.18 20.66 7.77
C PRO A 289 14.15 20.75 8.93
N SER A 290 15.41 20.37 8.72
CA SER A 290 16.46 20.55 9.73
C SER A 290 16.55 22.01 10.12
N ALA A 291 16.54 22.33 11.42
CA ALA A 291 16.82 23.69 11.87
C ALA A 291 18.26 24.01 11.44
N THR A 292 18.40 25.04 10.61
CA THR A 292 19.72 25.58 10.24
C THR A 292 20.31 26.18 11.53
N ILE A 293 21.31 25.47 12.13
CA ILE A 293 22.09 25.98 13.25
C ILE A 293 23.16 26.90 12.72
#